data_4f5bba36c16bb8b3f4a466d2d6974753
#
_entry.id   4f5bba36c16bb8b3f4a466d2d6974753
#
_cell.length_a   1.000
_cell.length_b   1.000
_cell.length_c   1.000
_cell.angle_alpha   90.00
_cell.angle_beta   90.00
_cell.angle_gamma   90.00
#
_symmetry.space_group_name_H-M   'P 1'
#
loop_
_entity.id
_entity.type
_entity.pdbx_description
1 polymer ?
#
loop_
_entity_poly.entity_id
_entity_poly.type
_entity_poly.pdbx_seq_one_letter_code
_entity_poly.pdbx_strand_id
1 'polypeptide(L)'
;AAQLDGNFVELAGQAAAALSEIRQPLIRLGVRLEALIEDAPDWLDGQGRARIEGARYSLAWRIDTLSAWESLLGRMGGYDGDNLPAPDFVDWLAVERAEGREFDVGLHRRFLDPMKPFAKMVLEPSHGVMLTSATLRDGDDWQSALARSGAPYLDVQPMLASAESPFDYASRAEVLIVTDVKKGDISALAGAYGRIIEACGGGVLGLFTAIRRLRAVHGRIADRLARGGLPLYAQHVDPIDTGTLVDIFRDDPAASLLGTDALRDGVDVPGESLRCVVLEQVPWPKPTILHRARRAANGGSAHDDRIIRARLAQAFGRLIRSADDKGHFVVLSSAFPSRLLSAFPAGTPVHRMTLDEALQHLTSRAFSGPGAGVVAPEEERNPLG
;
A
#
# COMPACT_ATOMS: atom_id res chain seq x y z
N ALA A 1 -26.62 -1.87 3.95
CA ALA A 1 -26.31 -1.10 5.15
C ALA A 1 -27.14 -1.65 6.30
N ALA A 2 -26.55 -1.80 7.49
CA ALA A 2 -27.33 -2.14 8.68
C ALA A 2 -28.14 -0.89 9.08
N GLN A 3 -29.42 -1.08 9.37
CA GLN A 3 -30.26 -0.02 9.92
C GLN A 3 -29.79 0.24 11.36
N LEU A 4 -29.50 1.49 11.69
CA LEU A 4 -29.08 1.86 13.04
C LEU A 4 -30.31 1.88 13.95
N ASP A 5 -30.13 1.52 15.22
CA ASP A 5 -31.17 1.60 16.24
C ASP A 5 -31.59 3.09 16.42
N GLY A 6 -32.90 3.33 16.57
CA GLY A 6 -33.43 4.67 16.77
C GLY A 6 -32.87 5.38 18.00
N ASN A 7 -32.59 4.66 19.07
CA ASN A 7 -31.91 5.20 20.26
C ASN A 7 -30.50 5.68 19.97
N PHE A 8 -29.76 4.94 19.13
CA PHE A 8 -28.42 5.36 18.70
C PHE A 8 -28.46 6.63 17.87
N VAL A 9 -29.45 6.79 16.98
CA VAL A 9 -29.63 7.98 16.15
C VAL A 9 -29.94 9.19 17.02
N GLU A 10 -30.80 9.06 18.01
CA GLU A 10 -31.13 10.13 18.97
C GLU A 10 -29.90 10.57 19.77
N LEU A 11 -29.15 9.63 20.34
CA LEU A 11 -27.89 9.90 21.06
C LEU A 11 -26.84 10.57 20.18
N ALA A 12 -26.72 10.17 18.92
CA ALA A 12 -25.83 10.81 17.96
C ALA A 12 -26.24 12.27 17.69
N GLY A 13 -27.53 12.55 17.60
CA GLY A 13 -28.05 13.90 17.48
C GLY A 13 -27.75 14.77 18.69
N GLN A 14 -27.96 14.24 19.91
CA GLN A 14 -27.63 14.93 21.17
C GLN A 14 -26.12 15.21 21.26
N ALA A 15 -25.27 14.26 20.89
CA ALA A 15 -23.82 14.44 20.87
C ALA A 15 -23.40 15.50 19.84
N ALA A 16 -24.00 15.52 18.66
CA ALA A 16 -23.74 16.55 17.64
C ALA A 16 -24.10 17.96 18.14
N ALA A 17 -25.23 18.10 18.83
CA ALA A 17 -25.64 19.39 19.43
C ALA A 17 -24.64 19.85 20.50
N ALA A 18 -24.20 18.96 21.39
CA ALA A 18 -23.19 19.26 22.41
C ALA A 18 -21.84 19.66 21.80
N LEU A 19 -21.41 19.00 20.73
CA LEU A 19 -20.20 19.39 20.00
C LEU A 19 -20.32 20.78 19.38
N SER A 20 -21.47 21.12 18.83
CA SER A 20 -21.76 22.47 18.30
C SER A 20 -21.66 23.53 19.38
N GLU A 21 -22.24 23.28 20.58
CA GLU A 21 -22.14 24.17 21.72
C GLU A 21 -20.70 24.44 22.17
N ILE A 22 -19.84 23.42 22.13
CA ILE A 22 -18.41 23.56 22.44
C ILE A 22 -17.68 24.32 21.32
N ARG A 23 -17.99 24.04 20.06
CA ARG A 23 -17.32 24.63 18.90
C ARG A 23 -17.54 26.12 18.76
N GLN A 24 -18.74 26.61 19.04
CA GLN A 24 -19.11 28.04 18.89
C GLN A 24 -18.23 29.01 19.71
N PRO A 25 -17.97 28.77 21.01
CA PRO A 25 -17.05 29.60 21.78
C PRO A 25 -15.60 29.58 21.23
N LEU A 26 -15.13 28.42 20.72
CA LEU A 26 -13.79 28.29 20.16
C LEU A 26 -13.64 29.12 18.87
N ILE A 27 -14.67 29.13 18.00
CA ILE A 27 -14.70 30.00 16.81
C ILE A 27 -14.60 31.47 17.24
N ARG A 28 -15.42 31.90 18.22
CA ARG A 28 -15.35 33.27 18.73
C ARG A 28 -13.98 33.63 19.31
N LEU A 29 -13.33 32.68 20.01
CA LEU A 29 -11.97 32.89 20.50
C LEU A 29 -11.00 33.05 19.32
N GLY A 30 -11.09 32.22 18.28
CA GLY A 30 -10.26 32.31 17.09
C GLY A 30 -10.34 33.69 16.43
N VAL A 31 -11.56 34.20 16.24
CA VAL A 31 -11.80 35.54 15.67
C VAL A 31 -11.18 36.64 16.54
N ARG A 32 -11.31 36.55 17.88
CA ARG A 32 -10.67 37.51 18.78
C ARG A 32 -9.16 37.49 18.77
N LEU A 33 -8.55 36.31 18.67
CA LEU A 33 -7.10 36.16 18.55
C LEU A 33 -6.61 36.72 17.20
N GLU A 34 -7.40 36.57 16.14
CA GLU A 34 -7.08 37.14 14.83
C GLU A 34 -7.10 38.67 14.86
N ALA A 35 -8.18 39.26 15.39
CA ALA A 35 -8.29 40.69 15.57
C ALA A 35 -7.14 41.25 16.41
N LEU A 36 -6.72 40.55 17.47
CA LEU A 36 -5.59 40.97 18.31
C LEU A 36 -4.25 41.02 17.54
N ILE A 37 -4.06 40.09 16.59
CA ILE A 37 -2.86 40.08 15.73
C ILE A 37 -2.93 41.25 14.72
N GLU A 38 -4.11 41.52 14.17
CA GLU A 38 -4.33 42.60 13.19
C GLU A 38 -4.21 43.99 13.83
N ASP A 39 -4.80 44.18 15.01
CA ASP A 39 -4.75 45.43 15.77
C ASP A 39 -3.32 45.75 16.26
N ALA A 40 -2.45 44.76 16.39
CA ALA A 40 -1.06 44.87 16.78
C ALA A 40 -0.80 45.88 17.90
N PRO A 41 -1.42 45.76 19.09
CA PRO A 41 -1.28 46.70 20.17
C PRO A 41 0.18 46.78 20.65
N ASP A 42 0.60 47.93 21.16
CA ASP A 42 2.00 48.24 21.54
C ASP A 42 2.62 47.25 22.56
N TRP A 43 1.79 46.59 23.36
CA TRP A 43 2.26 45.56 24.30
C TRP A 43 2.53 44.20 23.68
N LEU A 44 2.08 43.96 22.44
CA LEU A 44 2.23 42.69 21.76
C LEU A 44 3.58 42.63 21.03
N ASP A 45 4.58 42.07 21.70
CA ASP A 45 5.91 41.83 21.14
C ASP A 45 5.90 40.67 20.10
N GLY A 46 7.01 40.55 19.41
CA GLY A 46 7.16 39.51 18.39
C GLY A 46 7.00 38.08 18.93
N GLN A 47 7.44 37.82 20.18
CA GLN A 47 7.29 36.52 20.82
C GLN A 47 5.83 36.24 21.22
N GLY A 48 5.13 37.25 21.72
CA GLY A 48 3.69 37.17 22.00
C GLY A 48 2.88 36.89 20.77
N ARG A 49 3.18 37.60 19.65
CA ARG A 49 2.55 37.38 18.35
C ARG A 49 2.72 35.94 17.87
N ALA A 50 3.95 35.42 17.87
CA ALA A 50 4.23 34.02 17.45
C ALA A 50 3.48 33.00 18.32
N ARG A 51 3.33 33.25 19.63
CA ARG A 51 2.53 32.38 20.53
C ARG A 51 1.05 32.40 20.18
N ILE A 52 0.49 33.58 19.86
CA ILE A 52 -0.93 33.73 19.46
C ILE A 52 -1.15 33.05 18.11
N GLU A 53 -0.27 33.21 17.15
CA GLU A 53 -0.33 32.53 15.85
C GLU A 53 -0.31 31.00 16.00
N GLY A 54 0.58 30.46 16.83
CA GLY A 54 0.64 29.04 17.18
C GLY A 54 -0.64 28.54 17.87
N ALA A 55 -1.19 29.33 18.80
CA ALA A 55 -2.46 29.01 19.45
C ALA A 55 -3.64 29.03 18.47
N ARG A 56 -3.70 30.00 17.53
CA ARG A 56 -4.68 30.06 16.45
C ARG A 56 -4.64 28.83 15.57
N TYR A 57 -3.44 28.44 15.10
CA TYR A 57 -3.28 27.26 14.29
C TYR A 57 -3.79 25.99 15.00
N SER A 58 -3.40 25.83 16.27
CA SER A 58 -3.87 24.71 17.09
C SER A 58 -5.38 24.74 17.34
N LEU A 59 -5.95 25.92 17.50
CA LEU A 59 -7.39 26.13 17.69
C LEU A 59 -8.17 25.81 16.41
N ALA A 60 -7.72 26.28 15.26
CA ALA A 60 -8.32 26.00 13.96
C ALA A 60 -8.42 24.49 13.70
N TRP A 61 -7.35 23.75 13.93
CA TRP A 61 -7.35 22.29 13.80
C TRP A 61 -8.39 21.61 14.72
N ARG A 62 -8.56 22.09 15.95
CA ARG A 62 -9.58 21.57 16.88
C ARG A 62 -11.01 21.89 16.43
N ILE A 63 -11.23 23.10 15.93
CA ILE A 63 -12.53 23.53 15.39
C ILE A 63 -12.90 22.64 14.19
N ASP A 64 -11.96 22.38 13.28
CA ASP A 64 -12.16 21.51 12.12
C ASP A 64 -12.46 20.06 12.54
N THR A 65 -11.76 19.55 13.57
CA THR A 65 -12.00 18.23 14.14
C THR A 65 -13.42 18.12 14.72
N LEU A 66 -13.84 19.09 15.53
CA LEU A 66 -15.20 19.12 16.10
C LEU A 66 -16.27 19.21 15.01
N SER A 67 -16.03 20.03 13.98
CA SER A 67 -16.93 20.16 12.82
C SER A 67 -17.05 18.84 12.04
N ALA A 68 -15.95 18.12 11.88
CA ALA A 68 -15.96 16.82 11.24
C ALA A 68 -16.76 15.77 12.03
N TRP A 69 -16.63 15.76 13.36
CA TRP A 69 -17.40 14.88 14.24
C TRP A 69 -18.88 15.23 14.26
N GLU A 70 -19.22 16.52 14.36
CA GLU A 70 -20.61 17.03 14.27
C GLU A 70 -21.26 16.59 12.95
N SER A 71 -20.55 16.79 11.83
CA SER A 71 -21.01 16.35 10.51
C SER A 71 -21.15 14.82 10.40
N LEU A 72 -20.26 14.04 11.00
CA LEU A 72 -20.36 12.58 11.04
C LEU A 72 -21.61 12.12 11.79
N LEU A 73 -21.81 12.64 13.00
CA LEU A 73 -22.96 12.28 13.86
C LEU A 73 -24.29 12.74 13.26
N GLY A 74 -24.36 13.96 12.71
CA GLY A 74 -25.56 14.50 12.08
C GLY A 74 -26.04 13.69 10.86
N ARG A 75 -25.13 13.03 10.13
CA ARG A 75 -25.49 12.15 9.00
C ARG A 75 -26.06 10.80 9.42
N MET A 76 -25.81 10.36 10.64
CA MET A 76 -26.35 9.08 11.13
C MET A 76 -27.85 9.08 11.29
N GLY A 77 -28.47 10.26 11.47
CA GLY A 77 -29.92 10.43 11.60
C GLY A 77 -30.71 10.55 10.30
N GLY A 78 -30.03 10.74 9.17
CA GLY A 78 -30.68 11.11 7.90
C GLY A 78 -30.52 10.14 6.74
N TYR A 79 -30.29 8.84 6.97
CA TYR A 79 -30.14 7.86 5.90
C TYR A 79 -31.52 7.37 5.41
N ASP A 80 -32.12 8.14 4.51
CA ASP A 80 -33.31 7.73 3.75
C ASP A 80 -32.82 7.09 2.42
N GLY A 81 -32.91 5.75 2.35
CA GLY A 81 -32.07 4.85 1.57
C GLY A 81 -32.17 4.87 0.05
N ASP A 82 -33.14 5.49 -0.63
CA ASP A 82 -33.43 5.10 -2.03
C ASP A 82 -33.19 6.18 -3.10
N ASN A 83 -32.86 7.43 -2.77
CA ASN A 83 -32.74 8.49 -3.77
C ASN A 83 -31.58 9.50 -3.57
N LEU A 84 -30.56 9.18 -2.78
CA LEU A 84 -29.41 10.07 -2.62
C LEU A 84 -28.32 9.75 -3.64
N PRO A 85 -27.61 10.76 -4.19
CA PRO A 85 -26.42 10.53 -4.99
C PRO A 85 -25.40 9.73 -4.17
N ALA A 86 -24.59 8.93 -4.86
CA ALA A 86 -23.56 8.11 -4.21
C ALA A 86 -22.80 8.94 -3.16
N PRO A 87 -22.72 8.47 -1.90
CA PRO A 87 -22.13 9.26 -0.84
C PRO A 87 -20.65 9.50 -1.10
N ASP A 88 -20.15 10.73 -0.87
CA ASP A 88 -18.74 11.06 -0.94
C ASP A 88 -17.91 10.33 0.13
N PHE A 89 -18.57 9.81 1.17
CA PHE A 89 -17.94 9.24 2.34
C PHE A 89 -18.40 7.81 2.62
N VAL A 90 -17.51 7.06 3.25
CA VAL A 90 -17.83 5.80 3.90
C VAL A 90 -17.78 6.03 5.41
N ASP A 91 -18.90 5.84 6.08
CA ASP A 91 -19.03 5.94 7.52
C ASP A 91 -19.17 4.54 8.14
N TRP A 92 -18.49 4.28 9.25
CA TRP A 92 -18.61 3.01 9.96
C TRP A 92 -18.27 3.13 11.43
N LEU A 93 -18.86 2.22 12.22
CA LEU A 93 -18.50 1.96 13.60
C LEU A 93 -17.46 0.84 13.66
N ALA A 94 -16.42 1.03 14.43
CA ALA A 94 -15.45 0.00 14.76
C ALA A 94 -15.45 -0.26 16.26
N VAL A 95 -15.40 -1.52 16.64
CA VAL A 95 -15.18 -1.95 18.02
C VAL A 95 -13.79 -2.57 18.08
N GLU A 96 -12.90 -1.93 18.82
CA GLU A 96 -11.55 -2.45 19.04
C GLU A 96 -11.54 -3.41 20.21
N ARG A 97 -10.87 -4.55 20.03
CA ARG A 97 -10.77 -5.60 21.02
C ARG A 97 -9.32 -5.95 21.30
N ALA A 98 -8.95 -5.92 22.57
CA ALA A 98 -7.67 -6.42 23.06
C ALA A 98 -7.94 -7.65 23.95
N GLU A 99 -7.26 -8.77 23.68
CA GLU A 99 -7.39 -10.03 24.44
C GLU A 99 -8.85 -10.55 24.59
N GLY A 100 -9.68 -10.29 23.55
CA GLY A 100 -11.09 -10.70 23.56
C GLY A 100 -12.04 -9.76 24.33
N ARG A 101 -11.53 -8.70 24.95
CA ARG A 101 -12.32 -7.65 25.61
C ARG A 101 -12.47 -6.43 24.70
N GLU A 102 -13.63 -5.81 24.71
CA GLU A 102 -13.86 -4.55 24.04
C GLU A 102 -13.07 -3.45 24.77
N PHE A 103 -12.23 -2.76 24.01
CA PHE A 103 -11.32 -1.76 24.52
C PHE A 103 -11.76 -0.33 24.12
N ASP A 104 -12.21 -0.18 22.89
CA ASP A 104 -12.61 1.12 22.36
C ASP A 104 -13.68 0.97 21.29
N VAL A 105 -14.50 2.04 21.13
CA VAL A 105 -15.51 2.15 20.09
C VAL A 105 -15.27 3.42 19.31
N GLY A 106 -14.97 3.30 18.02
CA GLY A 106 -14.67 4.43 17.14
C GLY A 106 -15.72 4.62 16.06
N LEU A 107 -16.07 5.88 15.82
CA LEU A 107 -16.78 6.31 14.62
C LEU A 107 -15.79 6.81 13.59
N HIS A 108 -15.89 6.30 12.39
CA HIS A 108 -14.94 6.60 11.33
C HIS A 108 -15.65 7.15 10.10
N ARG A 109 -15.03 8.17 9.49
CA ARG A 109 -15.40 8.70 8.18
C ARG A 109 -14.16 8.76 7.30
N ARG A 110 -14.30 8.28 6.07
CA ARG A 110 -13.26 8.41 5.04
C ARG A 110 -13.90 8.75 3.70
N PHE A 111 -13.24 9.57 2.91
CA PHE A 111 -13.66 9.79 1.54
C PHE A 111 -13.66 8.47 0.75
N LEU A 112 -14.72 8.24 0.00
CA LEU A 112 -14.78 7.13 -0.95
C LEU A 112 -13.69 7.31 -2.01
N ASP A 113 -13.64 8.50 -2.61
CA ASP A 113 -12.53 8.92 -3.46
C ASP A 113 -11.72 10.04 -2.79
N PRO A 114 -10.50 9.74 -2.28
CA PRO A 114 -9.66 10.72 -1.63
C PRO A 114 -9.07 11.75 -2.60
N MET A 115 -9.13 11.48 -3.92
CA MET A 115 -8.62 12.42 -4.92
C MET A 115 -9.49 13.67 -5.05
N LYS A 116 -10.76 13.58 -4.72
CA LYS A 116 -11.69 14.73 -4.74
C LYS A 116 -11.23 15.85 -3.79
N PRO A 117 -11.03 15.64 -2.48
CA PRO A 117 -10.50 16.66 -1.58
C PRO A 117 -9.05 17.02 -1.91
N PHE A 118 -8.22 16.05 -2.32
CA PHE A 118 -6.82 16.30 -2.69
C PHE A 118 -6.71 17.29 -3.88
N ALA A 119 -7.52 17.09 -4.91
CA ALA A 119 -7.55 17.99 -6.05
C ALA A 119 -7.90 19.44 -5.63
N LYS A 120 -8.95 19.62 -4.81
CA LYS A 120 -9.39 20.95 -4.36
C LYS A 120 -8.43 21.63 -3.40
N MET A 121 -7.86 20.88 -2.46
CA MET A 121 -7.05 21.45 -1.37
C MET A 121 -5.57 21.61 -1.73
N VAL A 122 -5.07 20.80 -2.67
CA VAL A 122 -3.63 20.73 -3.00
C VAL A 122 -3.36 21.08 -4.45
N LEU A 123 -4.06 20.46 -5.41
CA LEU A 123 -3.74 20.63 -6.81
C LEU A 123 -4.24 21.96 -7.37
N GLU A 124 -5.48 22.34 -7.10
CA GLU A 124 -6.12 23.54 -7.63
C GLU A 124 -5.40 24.84 -7.21
N PRO A 125 -4.97 25.03 -5.94
CA PRO A 125 -4.27 26.26 -5.54
C PRO A 125 -2.79 26.28 -5.96
N SER A 126 -2.25 25.20 -6.53
CA SER A 126 -0.84 25.11 -6.92
C SER A 126 -0.58 25.79 -8.28
N HIS A 127 0.52 26.53 -8.43
CA HIS A 127 0.94 27.11 -9.70
C HIS A 127 1.23 26.09 -10.79
N GLY A 128 1.70 24.91 -10.40
CA GLY A 128 1.99 23.79 -11.30
C GLY A 128 2.19 22.52 -10.52
N VAL A 129 1.76 21.40 -11.10
CA VAL A 129 1.86 20.09 -10.47
C VAL A 129 2.42 19.09 -11.47
N MET A 130 3.43 18.34 -11.05
CA MET A 130 3.97 17.21 -11.79
C MET A 130 3.83 15.95 -10.93
N LEU A 131 3.10 14.96 -11.44
CA LEU A 131 2.98 13.63 -10.84
C LEU A 131 3.79 12.64 -11.66
N THR A 132 4.76 12.01 -11.04
CA THR A 132 5.62 11.02 -11.70
C THR A 132 5.73 9.74 -10.89
N SER A 133 5.63 8.60 -11.55
CA SER A 133 5.85 7.29 -10.96
C SER A 133 6.00 6.23 -12.04
N ALA A 134 6.82 5.22 -11.78
CA ALA A 134 6.93 4.05 -12.66
C ALA A 134 5.64 3.21 -12.71
N THR A 135 4.75 3.37 -11.71
CA THR A 135 3.48 2.63 -11.59
C THR A 135 2.25 3.54 -11.64
N LEU A 136 2.39 4.75 -12.18
CA LEU A 136 1.27 5.67 -12.32
C LEU A 136 0.25 5.15 -13.34
N ARG A 137 0.72 4.62 -14.47
CA ARG A 137 -0.07 4.00 -15.53
C ARG A 137 -0.17 2.49 -15.31
N ASP A 138 -1.29 1.88 -15.64
CA ASP A 138 -1.50 0.43 -15.61
C ASP A 138 -1.45 -0.10 -17.06
N GLY A 139 -0.31 -0.60 -17.48
CA GLY A 139 -0.04 -0.87 -18.88
C GLY A 139 -0.14 0.41 -19.73
N ASP A 140 -1.03 0.43 -20.74
CA ASP A 140 -1.28 1.62 -21.57
C ASP A 140 -2.52 2.42 -21.14
N ASP A 141 -3.12 2.08 -19.99
CA ASP A 141 -4.31 2.73 -19.47
C ASP A 141 -4.02 4.05 -18.74
N TRP A 142 -4.14 5.16 -19.48
CA TRP A 142 -4.07 6.52 -18.93
C TRP A 142 -5.32 6.91 -18.14
N GLN A 143 -6.49 6.33 -18.44
CA GLN A 143 -7.74 6.67 -17.73
C GLN A 143 -7.64 6.29 -16.25
N SER A 144 -7.07 5.13 -15.96
CA SER A 144 -6.78 4.71 -14.59
C SER A 144 -5.77 5.63 -13.88
N ALA A 145 -4.75 6.11 -14.59
CA ALA A 145 -3.79 7.07 -14.06
C ALA A 145 -4.45 8.42 -13.74
N LEU A 146 -5.24 8.95 -14.67
CA LEU A 146 -5.98 10.19 -14.49
C LEU A 146 -6.95 10.12 -13.30
N ALA A 147 -7.74 9.04 -13.20
CA ALA A 147 -8.67 8.86 -12.08
C ALA A 147 -7.95 8.88 -10.71
N ARG A 148 -6.70 8.38 -10.65
CA ARG A 148 -5.90 8.34 -9.41
C ARG A 148 -5.07 9.58 -9.15
N SER A 149 -4.97 10.51 -10.10
CA SER A 149 -4.21 11.74 -9.98
C SER A 149 -5.01 12.92 -9.44
N GLY A 150 -6.35 12.84 -9.42
CA GLY A 150 -7.24 13.95 -9.12
C GLY A 150 -7.57 14.83 -10.33
N ALA A 151 -6.99 14.56 -11.49
CA ALA A 151 -7.26 15.34 -12.73
C ALA A 151 -8.74 15.47 -13.10
N PRO A 152 -9.61 14.45 -12.92
CA PRO A 152 -11.04 14.59 -13.20
C PRO A 152 -11.78 15.66 -12.39
N TYR A 153 -11.17 16.16 -11.32
CA TYR A 153 -11.74 17.19 -10.44
C TYR A 153 -11.18 18.60 -10.73
N LEU A 154 -10.34 18.74 -11.75
CA LEU A 154 -9.72 20.00 -12.16
C LEU A 154 -10.27 20.43 -13.52
N ASP A 155 -10.39 21.74 -13.71
CA ASP A 155 -10.81 22.33 -14.99
C ASP A 155 -9.69 22.34 -16.06
N VAL A 156 -8.48 21.93 -15.68
CA VAL A 156 -7.29 21.92 -16.55
C VAL A 156 -7.03 20.50 -17.06
N GLN A 157 -6.84 20.38 -18.38
CA GLN A 157 -6.43 19.10 -18.98
C GLN A 157 -4.96 18.83 -18.69
N PRO A 158 -4.62 17.66 -18.10
CA PRO A 158 -3.25 17.30 -17.79
C PRO A 158 -2.47 16.93 -19.06
N MET A 159 -1.21 17.33 -19.12
CA MET A 159 -0.27 16.83 -20.10
C MET A 159 0.22 15.44 -19.69
N LEU A 160 0.16 14.49 -20.59
CA LEU A 160 0.54 13.10 -20.35
C LEU A 160 1.88 12.83 -21.05
N ALA A 161 2.83 12.29 -20.31
CA ALA A 161 4.12 11.89 -20.85
C ALA A 161 4.53 10.51 -20.33
N SER A 162 5.13 9.69 -21.17
CA SER A 162 5.67 8.38 -20.82
C SER A 162 7.09 8.25 -21.35
N ALA A 163 8.00 7.79 -20.49
CA ALA A 163 9.33 7.39 -20.88
C ALA A 163 9.44 5.87 -20.77
N GLU A 164 10.03 5.26 -21.77
CA GLU A 164 10.31 3.82 -21.73
C GLU A 164 11.46 3.54 -20.77
N SER A 165 11.38 2.38 -20.11
CA SER A 165 12.47 1.93 -19.25
C SER A 165 13.70 1.60 -20.11
N PRO A 166 14.90 2.04 -19.73
CA PRO A 166 16.13 1.69 -20.46
C PRO A 166 16.64 0.28 -20.17
N PHE A 167 15.97 -0.47 -19.27
CA PHE A 167 16.47 -1.77 -18.82
C PHE A 167 16.00 -2.91 -19.71
N ASP A 168 16.91 -3.83 -20.03
CA ASP A 168 16.62 -5.08 -20.74
C ASP A 168 16.10 -6.15 -19.77
N TYR A 169 14.82 -6.08 -19.45
CA TYR A 169 14.18 -7.05 -18.57
C TYR A 169 14.17 -8.47 -19.13
N ALA A 170 14.18 -8.63 -20.46
CA ALA A 170 14.14 -9.94 -21.10
C ALA A 170 15.39 -10.79 -20.80
N SER A 171 16.55 -10.16 -20.67
CA SER A 171 17.81 -10.83 -20.39
C SER A 171 18.31 -10.68 -18.94
N ARG A 172 17.66 -9.83 -18.14
CA ARG A 172 18.14 -9.45 -16.80
C ARG A 172 17.24 -9.89 -15.65
N ALA A 173 16.00 -10.22 -15.93
CA ALA A 173 15.04 -10.61 -14.90
C ALA A 173 14.18 -11.79 -15.34
N GLU A 174 13.83 -12.65 -14.39
CA GLU A 174 12.87 -13.74 -14.58
C GLU A 174 11.86 -13.76 -13.45
N VAL A 175 10.61 -14.13 -13.78
CA VAL A 175 9.54 -14.31 -12.79
C VAL A 175 9.24 -15.79 -12.65
N LEU A 176 9.43 -16.33 -11.45
CA LEU A 176 9.20 -17.73 -11.11
C LEU A 176 7.95 -17.85 -10.22
N ILE A 177 6.89 -18.44 -10.74
CA ILE A 177 5.65 -18.69 -10.00
C ILE A 177 5.68 -20.12 -9.48
N VAL A 178 5.98 -20.28 -8.20
CA VAL A 178 6.08 -21.57 -7.53
C VAL A 178 4.70 -22.04 -7.10
N THR A 179 4.27 -23.19 -7.62
CA THR A 179 2.87 -23.62 -7.53
C THR A 179 2.60 -24.71 -6.46
N ASP A 180 3.63 -25.35 -5.94
CA ASP A 180 3.53 -26.50 -5.03
C ASP A 180 3.73 -26.18 -3.54
N VAL A 181 4.00 -24.91 -3.19
CA VAL A 181 4.02 -24.46 -1.78
C VAL A 181 2.61 -24.27 -1.28
N LYS A 182 2.19 -25.15 -0.36
CA LYS A 182 0.82 -25.18 0.16
C LYS A 182 0.47 -23.90 0.93
N LYS A 183 -0.61 -23.26 0.51
CA LYS A 183 -1.12 -22.05 1.17
C LYS A 183 -1.49 -22.33 2.63
N GLY A 184 -1.01 -21.49 3.55
CA GLY A 184 -1.29 -21.58 4.98
C GLY A 184 -0.36 -22.52 5.76
N ASP A 185 0.45 -23.34 5.09
CA ASP A 185 1.47 -24.17 5.72
C ASP A 185 2.73 -23.34 5.99
N ILE A 186 2.90 -22.95 7.25
CA ILE A 186 4.05 -22.14 7.68
C ILE A 186 5.36 -22.94 7.60
N SER A 187 5.33 -24.25 7.78
CA SER A 187 6.54 -25.08 7.71
C SER A 187 7.01 -25.22 6.27
N ALA A 188 6.08 -25.49 5.34
CA ALA A 188 6.40 -25.51 3.91
C ALA A 188 6.91 -24.14 3.41
N LEU A 189 6.27 -23.04 3.86
CA LEU A 189 6.69 -21.68 3.54
C LEU A 189 8.09 -21.37 4.05
N ALA A 190 8.39 -21.69 5.31
CA ALA A 190 9.71 -21.51 5.90
C ALA A 190 10.79 -22.35 5.20
N GLY A 191 10.46 -23.60 4.88
CA GLY A 191 11.30 -24.47 4.10
C GLY A 191 11.63 -23.90 2.71
N ALA A 192 10.62 -23.36 2.01
CA ALA A 192 10.80 -22.73 0.71
C ALA A 192 11.72 -21.49 0.81
N TYR A 193 11.47 -20.59 1.77
CA TYR A 193 12.32 -19.42 1.99
C TYR A 193 13.78 -19.81 2.30
N GLY A 194 13.99 -20.77 3.20
CA GLY A 194 15.34 -21.23 3.54
C GLY A 194 16.10 -21.78 2.35
N ARG A 195 15.46 -22.65 1.55
CA ARG A 195 16.06 -23.23 0.33
C ARG A 195 16.32 -22.18 -0.75
N ILE A 196 15.43 -21.20 -0.92
CA ILE A 196 15.64 -20.08 -1.87
C ILE A 196 16.84 -19.24 -1.45
N ILE A 197 16.94 -18.86 -0.16
CA ILE A 197 18.08 -18.11 0.35
C ILE A 197 19.40 -18.87 0.17
N GLU A 198 19.40 -20.16 0.47
CA GLU A 198 20.58 -21.03 0.24
C GLU A 198 20.94 -21.13 -1.24
N ALA A 199 19.97 -21.32 -2.13
CA ALA A 199 20.21 -21.39 -3.58
C ALA A 199 20.75 -20.09 -4.16
N CYS A 200 20.30 -18.94 -3.67
CA CYS A 200 20.80 -17.63 -4.07
C CYS A 200 22.14 -17.27 -3.42
N GLY A 201 22.57 -17.97 -2.35
CA GLY A 201 23.73 -17.58 -1.56
C GLY A 201 23.52 -16.24 -0.81
N GLY A 202 22.33 -15.97 -0.32
CA GLY A 202 21.89 -14.69 0.26
C GLY A 202 21.32 -13.73 -0.80
N GLY A 203 21.27 -12.44 -0.49
CA GLY A 203 20.75 -11.39 -1.39
C GLY A 203 19.26 -11.52 -1.68
N VAL A 204 18.47 -11.99 -0.71
CA VAL A 204 17.03 -12.22 -0.87
C VAL A 204 16.24 -11.20 -0.07
N LEU A 205 15.33 -10.50 -0.74
CA LEU A 205 14.31 -9.67 -0.10
C LEU A 205 12.98 -10.42 -0.05
N GLY A 206 12.58 -10.87 1.14
CA GLY A 206 11.31 -11.57 1.37
C GLY A 206 10.21 -10.62 1.79
N LEU A 207 9.11 -10.53 1.03
CA LEU A 207 8.00 -9.64 1.28
C LEU A 207 6.77 -10.41 1.79
N PHE A 208 6.28 -10.00 2.95
CA PHE A 208 5.17 -10.63 3.65
C PHE A 208 3.95 -9.71 3.75
N THR A 209 2.77 -10.29 3.69
CA THR A 209 1.50 -9.58 3.88
C THR A 209 1.06 -9.49 5.35
N ALA A 210 1.73 -10.24 6.24
CA ALA A 210 1.40 -10.28 7.67
C ALA A 210 2.65 -10.48 8.55
N ILE A 211 2.83 -9.62 9.54
CA ILE A 211 3.95 -9.66 10.51
C ILE A 211 4.04 -11.02 11.21
N ARG A 212 2.90 -11.63 11.58
CA ARG A 212 2.88 -12.93 12.25
C ARG A 212 3.52 -14.04 11.39
N ARG A 213 3.29 -14.01 10.08
CA ARG A 213 3.87 -14.98 9.15
C ARG A 213 5.36 -14.76 8.97
N LEU A 214 5.78 -13.51 8.82
CA LEU A 214 7.18 -13.12 8.78
C LEU A 214 7.94 -13.63 10.00
N ARG A 215 7.45 -13.33 11.22
CA ARG A 215 8.04 -13.79 12.47
C ARG A 215 8.13 -15.33 12.56
N ALA A 216 7.08 -16.00 12.12
CA ALA A 216 7.01 -17.47 12.15
C ALA A 216 7.98 -18.13 11.16
N VAL A 217 8.22 -17.52 9.99
CA VAL A 217 9.23 -17.99 9.03
C VAL A 217 10.63 -17.70 9.56
N HIS A 218 10.92 -16.46 9.94
CA HIS A 218 12.22 -16.06 10.50
C HIS A 218 12.66 -16.99 11.63
N GLY A 219 11.82 -17.19 12.66
CA GLY A 219 12.16 -18.01 13.83
C GLY A 219 12.43 -19.51 13.52
N ARG A 220 12.06 -19.99 12.30
CA ARG A 220 12.34 -21.37 11.89
C ARG A 220 13.62 -21.55 11.11
N ILE A 221 14.10 -20.51 10.45
CA ILE A 221 15.20 -20.64 9.48
C ILE A 221 16.42 -19.78 9.82
N ALA A 222 16.29 -18.72 10.62
CA ALA A 222 17.36 -17.76 10.87
C ALA A 222 18.64 -18.42 11.43
N ASP A 223 18.52 -19.22 12.50
CA ASP A 223 19.68 -19.90 13.12
C ASP A 223 20.39 -20.87 12.17
N ARG A 224 19.63 -21.56 11.32
CA ARG A 224 20.18 -22.47 10.32
C ARG A 224 20.97 -21.72 9.25
N LEU A 225 20.39 -20.66 8.73
CA LEU A 225 21.02 -19.81 7.71
C LEU A 225 22.28 -19.11 8.25
N ALA A 226 22.21 -18.57 9.47
CA ALA A 226 23.35 -17.92 10.12
C ALA A 226 24.54 -18.89 10.28
N ARG A 227 24.30 -20.16 10.68
CA ARG A 227 25.33 -21.20 10.75
C ARG A 227 25.91 -21.53 9.37
N GLY A 228 25.16 -21.33 8.30
CA GLY A 228 25.61 -21.45 6.91
C GLY A 228 26.30 -20.20 6.36
N GLY A 229 26.53 -19.16 7.17
CA GLY A 229 27.13 -17.90 6.73
C GLY A 229 26.18 -17.00 5.94
N LEU A 230 24.86 -17.23 6.07
CA LEU A 230 23.81 -16.47 5.39
C LEU A 230 22.95 -15.74 6.43
N PRO A 231 23.35 -14.56 6.91
CA PRO A 231 22.58 -13.83 7.92
C PRO A 231 21.21 -13.44 7.40
N LEU A 232 20.18 -13.62 8.24
CA LEU A 232 18.80 -13.28 7.93
C LEU A 232 18.29 -12.24 8.91
N TYR A 233 18.03 -11.05 8.40
CA TYR A 233 17.43 -9.95 9.15
C TYR A 233 15.94 -9.85 8.87
N ALA A 234 15.19 -9.32 9.84
CA ALA A 234 13.74 -9.23 9.68
C ALA A 234 13.15 -7.99 10.38
N GLN A 235 12.40 -7.20 9.62
CA GLN A 235 11.57 -6.13 10.14
C GLN A 235 10.60 -6.68 11.20
N HIS A 236 10.36 -5.93 12.27
CA HIS A 236 9.49 -6.32 13.39
C HIS A 236 10.00 -7.51 14.24
N VAL A 237 11.19 -8.02 13.99
CA VAL A 237 11.86 -9.05 14.79
C VAL A 237 13.12 -8.47 15.40
N ASP A 238 14.02 -7.99 14.56
CA ASP A 238 15.25 -7.36 15.01
C ASP A 238 14.95 -5.97 15.58
N PRO A 239 15.53 -5.60 16.73
CA PRO A 239 15.32 -4.31 17.40
C PRO A 239 16.12 -3.19 16.69
N ILE A 240 16.04 -3.11 15.39
CA ILE A 240 16.78 -2.19 14.51
C ILE A 240 15.76 -1.44 13.66
N ASP A 241 15.98 -0.16 13.42
CA ASP A 241 15.12 0.61 12.54
C ASP A 241 15.24 0.14 11.07
N THR A 242 14.17 0.41 10.31
CA THR A 242 14.06 -0.10 8.94
C THR A 242 15.16 0.44 8.01
N GLY A 243 15.61 1.67 8.20
CA GLY A 243 16.68 2.27 7.39
C GLY A 243 18.00 1.53 7.59
N THR A 244 18.39 1.33 8.86
CA THR A 244 19.60 0.58 9.23
C THR A 244 19.54 -0.88 8.76
N LEU A 245 18.37 -1.55 8.82
CA LEU A 245 18.21 -2.89 8.26
C LEU A 245 18.47 -2.93 6.74
N VAL A 246 18.03 -1.92 6.02
CA VAL A 246 18.27 -1.79 4.57
C VAL A 246 19.74 -1.52 4.29
N ASP A 247 20.42 -0.70 5.10
CA ASP A 247 21.84 -0.41 4.96
C ASP A 247 22.69 -1.68 5.20
N ILE A 248 22.41 -2.44 6.26
CA ILE A 248 23.07 -3.74 6.51
C ILE A 248 22.88 -4.70 5.33
N PHE A 249 21.65 -4.78 4.81
CA PHE A 249 21.34 -5.65 3.65
C PHE A 249 22.06 -5.20 2.38
N ARG A 250 22.25 -3.88 2.21
CA ARG A 250 23.00 -3.32 1.06
C ARG A 250 24.49 -3.63 1.13
N ASP A 251 25.07 -3.58 2.33
CA ASP A 251 26.51 -3.67 2.54
C ASP A 251 27.01 -5.13 2.60
N ASP A 252 26.13 -6.10 2.91
CA ASP A 252 26.45 -7.53 2.98
C ASP A 252 25.71 -8.34 1.91
N PRO A 253 26.37 -8.75 0.81
CA PRO A 253 25.74 -9.58 -0.23
C PRO A 253 25.31 -10.96 0.24
N ALA A 254 25.83 -11.47 1.37
CA ALA A 254 25.38 -12.74 1.96
C ALA A 254 24.13 -12.60 2.81
N ALA A 255 23.80 -11.38 3.23
CA ALA A 255 22.61 -11.10 4.01
C ALA A 255 21.31 -11.28 3.21
N SER A 256 20.24 -11.57 3.91
CA SER A 256 18.87 -11.53 3.38
C SER A 256 17.97 -10.76 4.34
N LEU A 257 16.91 -10.14 3.81
CA LEU A 257 16.02 -9.28 4.59
C LEU A 257 14.55 -9.70 4.41
N LEU A 258 13.85 -9.91 5.51
CA LEU A 258 12.40 -10.14 5.50
C LEU A 258 11.66 -8.88 5.96
N GLY A 259 10.61 -8.50 5.23
CA GLY A 259 9.81 -7.35 5.60
C GLY A 259 8.37 -7.40 5.12
N THR A 260 7.66 -6.32 5.40
CA THR A 260 6.28 -6.12 4.98
C THR A 260 6.18 -5.04 3.90
N ASP A 261 4.97 -4.58 3.64
CA ASP A 261 4.68 -3.54 2.63
C ASP A 261 5.58 -2.29 2.74
N ALA A 262 6.06 -1.95 3.95
CA ALA A 262 6.96 -0.81 4.14
C ALA A 262 8.30 -0.97 3.40
N LEU A 263 8.84 -2.19 3.35
CA LEU A 263 10.06 -2.47 2.58
C LEU A 263 9.80 -2.53 1.07
N ARG A 264 8.58 -2.86 0.64
CA ARG A 264 8.23 -2.80 -0.78
C ARG A 264 8.41 -1.39 -1.35
N ASP A 265 8.10 -0.35 -0.57
CA ASP A 265 8.09 1.04 -1.05
C ASP A 265 9.41 1.81 -0.77
N GLY A 266 10.26 1.33 0.13
CA GLY A 266 11.43 2.07 0.65
C GLY A 266 12.82 1.45 0.45
N VAL A 267 12.94 0.27 -0.18
CA VAL A 267 14.24 -0.38 -0.37
C VAL A 267 14.89 0.06 -1.69
N ASP A 268 16.11 0.58 -1.59
CA ASP A 268 16.97 0.88 -2.73
C ASP A 268 18.35 0.22 -2.53
N VAL A 269 18.48 -0.95 -3.12
CA VAL A 269 19.68 -1.81 -3.00
C VAL A 269 20.10 -2.24 -4.42
N PRO A 270 20.97 -1.46 -5.07
CA PRO A 270 21.52 -1.84 -6.37
C PRO A 270 22.60 -2.91 -6.24
N GLY A 271 22.85 -3.61 -7.34
CA GLY A 271 23.96 -4.55 -7.46
C GLY A 271 23.69 -5.93 -6.86
N GLU A 272 24.76 -6.63 -6.50
CA GLU A 272 24.69 -8.04 -6.10
C GLU A 272 24.07 -8.30 -4.73
N SER A 273 23.80 -7.28 -3.93
CA SER A 273 23.17 -7.42 -2.62
C SER A 273 21.68 -7.75 -2.72
N LEU A 274 21.03 -7.48 -3.86
CA LEU A 274 19.64 -7.89 -4.11
C LEU A 274 19.54 -8.71 -5.41
N ARG A 275 19.56 -10.03 -5.27
CA ARG A 275 19.49 -10.98 -6.39
C ARG A 275 18.12 -11.64 -6.55
N CYS A 276 17.31 -11.64 -5.48
CA CYS A 276 16.01 -12.27 -5.51
C CYS A 276 15.00 -11.52 -4.65
N VAL A 277 13.82 -11.27 -5.20
CA VAL A 277 12.67 -10.79 -4.46
C VAL A 277 11.65 -11.92 -4.34
N VAL A 278 11.22 -12.24 -3.13
CA VAL A 278 10.28 -13.33 -2.87
C VAL A 278 9.00 -12.80 -2.24
N LEU A 279 7.87 -13.00 -2.91
CA LEU A 279 6.55 -12.78 -2.34
C LEU A 279 6.00 -14.07 -1.73
N GLU A 280 5.59 -14.02 -0.47
CA GLU A 280 4.98 -15.18 0.21
C GLU A 280 3.64 -15.63 -0.41
N GLN A 281 2.97 -14.71 -1.07
CA GLN A 281 1.71 -14.91 -1.79
C GLN A 281 1.37 -13.65 -2.61
N VAL A 282 0.36 -13.74 -3.47
CA VAL A 282 -0.21 -12.56 -4.14
C VAL A 282 -0.71 -11.56 -3.09
N PRO A 283 -0.30 -10.28 -3.17
CA PRO A 283 -0.60 -9.27 -2.13
C PRO A 283 -2.03 -8.70 -2.24
N TRP A 284 -3.04 -9.54 -2.03
CA TRP A 284 -4.45 -9.14 -2.05
C TRP A 284 -4.75 -8.05 -1.02
N PRO A 285 -5.53 -7.03 -1.36
CA PRO A 285 -5.96 -6.03 -0.40
C PRO A 285 -6.81 -6.65 0.71
N LYS A 286 -6.64 -6.16 1.94
CA LYS A 286 -7.48 -6.60 3.06
C LYS A 286 -8.91 -6.14 2.83
N PRO A 287 -9.93 -7.00 3.02
CA PRO A 287 -11.34 -6.68 2.78
C PRO A 287 -11.94 -5.82 3.91
N THR A 288 -11.37 -4.65 4.18
CA THR A 288 -11.92 -3.68 5.13
C THR A 288 -13.23 -3.09 4.61
N ILE A 289 -14.01 -2.43 5.47
CA ILE A 289 -15.24 -1.74 5.09
C ILE A 289 -14.96 -0.72 3.99
N LEU A 290 -13.94 0.11 4.17
CA LEU A 290 -13.52 1.12 3.19
C LEU A 290 -13.10 0.48 1.86
N HIS A 291 -12.30 -0.60 1.90
CA HIS A 291 -11.89 -1.29 0.68
C HIS A 291 -13.07 -1.88 -0.07
N ARG A 292 -14.01 -2.53 0.63
CA ARG A 292 -15.24 -3.07 -0.01
C ARG A 292 -16.07 -1.99 -0.67
N ALA A 293 -16.23 -0.83 -0.01
CA ALA A 293 -16.94 0.31 -0.59
C ALA A 293 -16.25 0.86 -1.84
N ARG A 294 -14.92 1.07 -1.79
CA ARG A 294 -14.13 1.52 -2.94
C ARG A 294 -14.14 0.50 -4.08
N ARG A 295 -14.04 -0.77 -3.77
CA ARG A 295 -14.15 -1.86 -4.75
C ARG A 295 -15.49 -1.84 -5.46
N ALA A 296 -16.60 -1.69 -4.74
CA ALA A 296 -17.93 -1.59 -5.34
C ALA A 296 -18.08 -0.36 -6.25
N ALA A 297 -17.52 0.79 -5.85
CA ALA A 297 -17.59 2.03 -6.61
C ALA A 297 -16.68 2.05 -7.87
N ASN A 298 -15.61 1.26 -7.89
CA ASN A 298 -14.56 1.33 -8.92
C ASN A 298 -14.44 0.07 -9.80
N GLY A 299 -15.54 -0.64 -10.04
CA GLY A 299 -15.57 -1.76 -10.98
C GLY A 299 -15.20 -3.13 -10.40
N GLY A 300 -15.41 -3.33 -9.10
CA GLY A 300 -15.36 -4.65 -8.47
C GLY A 300 -13.96 -5.29 -8.49
N SER A 301 -13.83 -6.47 -9.09
CA SER A 301 -12.56 -7.21 -9.16
C SER A 301 -11.48 -6.48 -9.98
N ALA A 302 -11.85 -5.68 -10.97
CA ALA A 302 -10.89 -4.89 -11.74
C ALA A 302 -10.16 -3.85 -10.87
N HIS A 303 -10.84 -3.29 -9.86
CA HIS A 303 -10.22 -2.41 -8.87
C HIS A 303 -9.14 -3.14 -8.05
N ASP A 304 -9.43 -4.36 -7.58
CA ASP A 304 -8.45 -5.18 -6.85
C ASP A 304 -7.26 -5.53 -7.75
N ASP A 305 -7.51 -5.95 -8.98
CA ASP A 305 -6.46 -6.33 -9.92
C ASP A 305 -5.50 -5.16 -10.21
N ARG A 306 -6.02 -3.93 -10.37
CA ARG A 306 -5.18 -2.73 -10.53
C ARG A 306 -4.28 -2.49 -9.32
N ILE A 307 -4.83 -2.60 -8.10
CA ILE A 307 -4.05 -2.45 -6.87
C ILE A 307 -2.94 -3.51 -6.80
N ILE A 308 -3.26 -4.74 -7.13
CA ILE A 308 -2.30 -5.85 -7.07
C ILE A 308 -1.22 -5.69 -8.13
N ARG A 309 -1.58 -5.33 -9.37
CA ARG A 309 -0.59 -5.07 -10.43
C ARG A 309 0.37 -3.97 -10.03
N ALA A 310 -0.11 -2.87 -9.48
CA ALA A 310 0.75 -1.80 -8.97
C ALA A 310 1.71 -2.31 -7.88
N ARG A 311 1.22 -3.12 -6.93
CA ARG A 311 2.05 -3.72 -5.86
C ARG A 311 3.11 -4.69 -6.41
N LEU A 312 2.74 -5.51 -7.38
CA LEU A 312 3.67 -6.44 -8.04
C LEU A 312 4.74 -5.67 -8.82
N ALA A 313 4.34 -4.66 -9.59
CA ALA A 313 5.25 -3.81 -10.34
C ALA A 313 6.22 -3.05 -9.43
N GLN A 314 5.74 -2.51 -8.30
CA GLN A 314 6.59 -1.87 -7.30
C GLN A 314 7.60 -2.83 -6.68
N ALA A 315 7.16 -4.04 -6.30
CA ALA A 315 8.04 -5.05 -5.74
C ALA A 315 9.06 -5.55 -6.78
N PHE A 316 8.63 -5.79 -8.03
CA PHE A 316 9.51 -6.16 -9.13
C PHE A 316 10.54 -5.06 -9.44
N GLY A 317 10.13 -3.80 -9.43
CA GLY A 317 11.02 -2.66 -9.66
C GLY A 317 12.12 -2.49 -8.60
N ARG A 318 12.14 -3.30 -7.52
CA ARG A 318 13.27 -3.35 -6.58
C ARG A 318 14.44 -4.16 -7.13
N LEU A 319 14.15 -5.10 -8.03
CA LEU A 319 15.12 -6.06 -8.52
C LEU A 319 16.13 -5.46 -9.51
N ILE A 320 15.68 -4.56 -10.40
CA ILE A 320 16.53 -3.98 -11.45
C ILE A 320 16.57 -2.47 -11.23
N ARG A 321 17.74 -1.95 -10.82
CA ARG A 321 18.01 -0.54 -10.51
C ARG A 321 19.09 0.07 -11.40
N SER A 322 19.99 -0.77 -11.90
CA SER A 322 21.03 -0.40 -12.84
C SER A 322 20.98 -1.30 -14.09
N ALA A 323 21.70 -0.92 -15.14
CA ALA A 323 21.77 -1.71 -16.37
C ALA A 323 22.44 -3.07 -16.17
N ASP A 324 23.27 -3.20 -15.13
CA ASP A 324 24.03 -4.42 -14.84
C ASP A 324 23.32 -5.36 -13.86
N ASP A 325 22.28 -4.90 -13.20
CA ASP A 325 21.52 -5.71 -12.24
C ASP A 325 20.87 -6.90 -12.95
N LYS A 326 20.84 -8.02 -12.23
CA LYS A 326 20.19 -9.27 -12.64
C LYS A 326 19.53 -9.92 -11.44
N GLY A 327 18.37 -10.54 -11.64
CA GLY A 327 17.76 -11.24 -10.54
C GLY A 327 16.45 -11.94 -10.86
N HIS A 328 15.94 -12.64 -9.85
CA HIS A 328 14.73 -13.42 -9.95
C HIS A 328 13.62 -12.86 -9.06
N PHE A 329 12.41 -12.86 -9.58
CA PHE A 329 11.22 -12.49 -8.84
C PHE A 329 10.38 -13.74 -8.57
N VAL A 330 10.35 -14.21 -7.34
CA VAL A 330 9.68 -15.46 -6.96
C VAL A 330 8.34 -15.16 -6.29
N VAL A 331 7.28 -15.82 -6.74
CA VAL A 331 5.96 -15.75 -6.10
C VAL A 331 5.54 -17.13 -5.62
N LEU A 332 5.42 -17.31 -4.30
CA LEU A 332 4.98 -18.57 -3.70
C LEU A 332 3.44 -18.63 -3.68
N SER A 333 2.84 -19.04 -4.81
CA SER A 333 1.38 -19.06 -4.97
C SER A 333 0.92 -20.17 -5.89
N SER A 334 0.20 -21.14 -5.36
CA SER A 334 -0.39 -22.23 -6.14
C SER A 334 -1.46 -21.77 -7.14
N ALA A 335 -2.02 -20.58 -6.97
CA ALA A 335 -3.09 -20.02 -7.79
C ALA A 335 -2.81 -18.56 -8.17
N PHE A 336 -1.73 -18.31 -8.90
CA PHE A 336 -1.42 -16.97 -9.42
C PHE A 336 -2.29 -16.70 -10.66
N PRO A 337 -3.16 -15.66 -10.64
CA PRO A 337 -4.04 -15.36 -11.77
C PRO A 337 -3.28 -14.82 -12.98
N SER A 338 -3.48 -15.38 -14.17
CA SER A 338 -2.77 -14.98 -15.40
C SER A 338 -3.01 -13.51 -15.76
N ARG A 339 -4.18 -12.95 -15.43
CA ARG A 339 -4.51 -11.53 -15.65
C ARG A 339 -3.65 -10.54 -14.86
N LEU A 340 -2.85 -11.02 -13.89
CA LEU A 340 -1.90 -10.20 -13.14
C LEU A 340 -0.50 -10.18 -13.76
N LEU A 341 -0.23 -10.99 -14.79
CA LEU A 341 1.07 -11.05 -15.46
C LEU A 341 1.46 -9.74 -16.14
N SER A 342 0.47 -8.95 -16.54
CA SER A 342 0.71 -7.60 -17.08
C SER A 342 1.30 -6.60 -16.08
N ALA A 343 1.47 -6.99 -14.81
CA ALA A 343 2.21 -6.20 -13.82
C ALA A 343 3.71 -6.17 -14.09
N PHE A 344 4.24 -7.15 -14.80
CA PHE A 344 5.65 -7.25 -15.12
C PHE A 344 5.97 -6.56 -16.43
N PRO A 345 7.16 -5.96 -16.60
CA PRO A 345 7.55 -5.31 -17.83
C PRO A 345 7.48 -6.25 -19.04
N ALA A 346 7.15 -5.70 -20.20
CA ALA A 346 7.08 -6.47 -21.44
C ALA A 346 8.42 -7.17 -21.73
N GLY A 347 8.34 -8.41 -22.22
CA GLY A 347 9.50 -9.22 -22.52
C GLY A 347 10.10 -9.97 -21.33
N THR A 348 9.72 -9.67 -20.07
CA THR A 348 10.21 -10.43 -18.91
C THR A 348 9.74 -11.88 -18.98
N PRO A 349 10.63 -12.89 -18.96
CA PRO A 349 10.25 -14.30 -18.92
C PRO A 349 9.47 -14.64 -17.65
N VAL A 350 8.37 -15.38 -17.80
CA VAL A 350 7.52 -15.82 -16.68
C VAL A 350 7.32 -17.32 -16.74
N HIS A 351 7.72 -18.02 -15.69
CA HIS A 351 7.66 -19.46 -15.60
C HIS A 351 6.75 -19.90 -14.47
N ARG A 352 5.95 -20.96 -14.69
CA ARG A 352 5.20 -21.67 -13.65
C ARG A 352 5.86 -23.02 -13.41
N MET A 353 6.24 -23.29 -12.18
CA MET A 353 7.07 -24.45 -11.87
C MET A 353 6.90 -24.90 -10.42
N THR A 354 7.48 -26.04 -10.10
CA THR A 354 7.66 -26.52 -8.72
C THR A 354 8.80 -25.76 -8.01
N LEU A 355 8.85 -25.86 -6.69
CA LEU A 355 9.94 -25.27 -5.90
C LEU A 355 11.31 -25.83 -6.33
N ASP A 356 11.39 -27.14 -6.57
CA ASP A 356 12.66 -27.79 -6.95
C ASP A 356 13.18 -27.30 -8.31
N GLU A 357 12.30 -27.11 -9.29
CA GLU A 357 12.65 -26.49 -10.57
C GLU A 357 13.08 -25.02 -10.40
N ALA A 358 12.37 -24.25 -9.58
CA ALA A 358 12.76 -22.87 -9.28
C ALA A 358 14.15 -22.77 -8.65
N LEU A 359 14.50 -23.69 -7.75
CA LEU A 359 15.82 -23.72 -7.13
C LEU A 359 16.93 -24.01 -8.15
N GLN A 360 16.66 -24.83 -9.16
CA GLN A 360 17.61 -25.05 -10.26
C GLN A 360 17.87 -23.77 -11.06
N HIS A 361 16.82 -22.98 -11.38
CA HIS A 361 16.96 -21.67 -12.01
C HIS A 361 17.79 -20.71 -11.15
N LEU A 362 17.51 -20.62 -9.86
CA LEU A 362 18.23 -19.76 -8.92
C LEU A 362 19.72 -20.11 -8.80
N THR A 363 20.04 -21.41 -8.85
CA THR A 363 21.42 -21.91 -8.70
C THR A 363 22.21 -21.73 -9.98
N SER A 364 21.60 -21.87 -11.16
CA SER A 364 22.29 -21.82 -12.45
C SER A 364 22.79 -20.41 -12.80
N ARG A 365 22.27 -19.35 -12.17
CA ARG A 365 22.53 -17.94 -12.50
C ARG A 365 22.42 -17.60 -14.00
N ALA A 366 21.86 -18.53 -14.79
CA ALA A 366 21.68 -18.36 -16.21
C ALA A 366 20.26 -17.88 -16.49
N PHE A 367 20.15 -16.74 -17.13
CA PHE A 367 18.85 -16.24 -17.61
C PHE A 367 18.57 -16.86 -18.98
N SER A 368 17.40 -17.45 -19.17
CA SER A 368 16.94 -17.94 -20.47
C SER A 368 16.81 -16.75 -21.43
N GLY A 369 17.52 -16.81 -22.56
CA GLY A 369 17.39 -15.80 -23.60
C GLY A 369 15.99 -15.78 -24.23
N PRO A 370 15.65 -14.77 -25.03
CA PRO A 370 14.35 -14.66 -25.69
C PRO A 370 14.16 -15.81 -26.67
N GLY A 371 13.45 -16.85 -26.26
CA GLY A 371 13.23 -18.05 -27.10
C GLY A 371 12.57 -19.23 -26.40
N ALA A 372 12.48 -19.27 -25.09
CA ALA A 372 11.85 -20.37 -24.37
C ALA A 372 10.40 -20.00 -23.98
N GLY A 373 9.48 -20.27 -24.89
CA GLY A 373 8.11 -20.69 -24.66
C GLY A 373 7.20 -19.85 -23.76
N VAL A 374 6.55 -18.86 -24.36
CA VAL A 374 5.19 -18.51 -23.90
C VAL A 374 4.29 -19.70 -24.22
N VAL A 375 4.00 -20.54 -23.24
CA VAL A 375 2.88 -21.49 -23.35
C VAL A 375 1.61 -20.64 -23.32
N ALA A 376 0.98 -20.51 -24.49
CA ALA A 376 -0.35 -19.94 -24.63
C ALA A 376 -1.31 -20.73 -23.73
N PRO A 377 -2.30 -20.07 -23.10
CA PRO A 377 -3.30 -20.78 -22.33
C PRO A 377 -4.07 -21.71 -23.29
N GLU A 378 -4.16 -22.98 -22.95
CA GLU A 378 -5.16 -23.89 -23.56
C GLU A 378 -6.55 -23.25 -23.32
N GLU A 379 -7.22 -22.92 -24.42
CA GLU A 379 -8.64 -22.61 -24.40
C GLU A 379 -9.36 -23.84 -23.82
N GLU A 380 -9.92 -23.69 -22.62
CA GLU A 380 -10.90 -24.63 -22.10
C GLU A 380 -12.08 -24.68 -23.09
N ARG A 381 -12.06 -25.71 -23.93
CA ARG A 381 -13.25 -26.10 -24.69
C ARG A 381 -14.29 -26.54 -23.69
N ASN A 382 -15.28 -25.69 -23.53
CA ASN A 382 -16.52 -26.01 -22.82
C ASN A 382 -17.21 -27.20 -23.53
N PRO A 383 -17.35 -28.39 -22.91
CA PRO A 383 -18.08 -29.48 -23.46
C PRO A 383 -19.53 -29.42 -22.99
N LEU A 384 -20.34 -28.51 -23.50
CA LEU A 384 -21.80 -28.66 -23.49
C LEU A 384 -22.35 -27.70 -24.57
N GLY A 385 -22.81 -28.33 -25.65
CA GLY A 385 -23.56 -27.73 -26.73
C GLY A 385 -24.96 -27.28 -26.33
#